data_adb361144c5b298e6cde998bfa55da8a
#
_entry.id   adb361144c5b298e6cde998bfa55da8a
#
_cell.length_a   1.000
_cell.length_b   1.000
_cell.length_c   1.000
_cell.angle_alpha   90.00
_cell.angle_beta   90.00
_cell.angle_gamma   90.00
#
_symmetry.space_group_name_H-M   'P 1'
#
loop_
_entity.id
_entity.type
_entity.pdbx_description
1 polymer ?
#
loop_
_entity_poly.entity_id
_entity_poly.type
_entity_poly.pdbx_seq_one_letter_code
_entity_poly.pdbx_strand_id
1 'polypeptide(L)'
;MIHVKGEFDRESFNEAFMMHTSTSPQYGIVASTETAAAMMRGNTGRKLMQDSIDRAIRFRKEIKRLKGESEGWFFDVWQPENIETTECWKLDPNQDWHGFKNLDDNHMYLDPIKITLLTPGMSKDGELEQSGIPASLVSKYLDEHGIVVEKTGPYNLLFLFSIGIDKSKAMQLLRGLTEFKRGYDLNLTIRTMLPSLYREDPVSTKACVFKSWRKAFTT
;
A
#
# COMPACT_ATOMS: atom_id res chain seq x y z
N MET A 1 16.22 -11.22 13.19
CA MET A 1 17.12 -12.40 13.15
C MET A 1 18.17 -12.15 12.08
N ILE A 2 19.44 -12.37 12.39
CA ILE A 2 20.54 -12.15 11.45
C ILE A 2 21.15 -13.53 11.14
N HIS A 3 21.27 -13.85 9.87
CA HIS A 3 21.89 -15.08 9.39
C HIS A 3 23.18 -14.73 8.66
N VAL A 4 24.28 -15.31 9.08
CA VAL A 4 25.60 -15.09 8.48
C VAL A 4 26.09 -16.38 7.83
N LYS A 5 26.57 -16.28 6.58
CA LYS A 5 27.22 -17.36 5.86
C LYS A 5 28.70 -17.07 5.75
N GLY A 6 29.53 -17.99 6.24
CA GLY A 6 30.99 -17.85 6.27
C GLY A 6 31.53 -17.41 7.62
N GLU A 7 32.84 -17.17 7.66
CA GLU A 7 33.53 -16.68 8.85
C GLU A 7 33.28 -15.17 9.05
N PHE A 8 33.11 -14.75 10.29
CA PHE A 8 32.99 -13.35 10.66
C PHE A 8 33.58 -13.12 12.06
N ASP A 9 34.03 -11.90 12.32
CA ASP A 9 34.53 -11.50 13.62
C ASP A 9 33.36 -11.34 14.62
N ARG A 10 33.27 -12.28 15.57
CA ARG A 10 32.19 -12.32 16.58
C ARG A 10 32.24 -11.13 17.53
N GLU A 11 33.45 -10.64 17.88
CA GLU A 11 33.61 -9.55 18.84
C GLU A 11 33.12 -8.24 18.23
N SER A 12 33.64 -7.86 17.06
CA SER A 12 33.20 -6.69 16.32
C SER A 12 31.71 -6.74 15.97
N PHE A 13 31.19 -7.91 15.61
CA PHE A 13 29.75 -8.07 15.36
C PHE A 13 28.93 -7.85 16.63
N ASN A 14 29.35 -8.41 17.77
CA ASN A 14 28.64 -8.25 19.04
C ASN A 14 28.66 -6.82 19.54
N GLU A 15 29.77 -6.11 19.40
CA GLU A 15 29.88 -4.69 19.72
C GLU A 15 28.93 -3.87 18.86
N ALA A 16 28.95 -4.05 17.55
CA ALA A 16 28.03 -3.38 16.63
C ALA A 16 26.56 -3.70 16.94
N PHE A 17 26.25 -4.95 17.24
CA PHE A 17 24.90 -5.36 17.67
C PHE A 17 24.47 -4.63 18.95
N MET A 18 25.30 -4.59 19.97
CA MET A 18 25.02 -3.90 21.24
C MET A 18 24.82 -2.39 21.07
N MET A 19 25.52 -1.76 20.15
CA MET A 19 25.37 -0.33 19.85
C MET A 19 23.98 -0.02 19.22
N HIS A 20 23.36 -0.97 18.55
CA HIS A 20 22.09 -0.78 17.82
C HIS A 20 20.87 -1.40 18.48
N THR A 21 21.05 -2.04 19.67
CA THR A 21 19.96 -2.66 20.42
C THR A 21 19.78 -1.99 21.77
N SER A 22 18.59 -2.19 22.36
CA SER A 22 18.37 -1.76 23.74
C SER A 22 19.11 -2.69 24.71
N THR A 23 19.64 -2.14 25.80
CA THR A 23 20.37 -2.88 26.83
C THR A 23 19.44 -3.63 27.80
N SER A 24 18.17 -3.23 27.85
CA SER A 24 17.16 -3.83 28.74
C SER A 24 16.07 -4.55 27.95
N PRO A 25 15.71 -5.77 28.34
CA PRO A 25 14.63 -6.49 27.68
C PRO A 25 13.29 -5.78 27.91
N GLN A 26 12.57 -5.54 26.81
CA GLN A 26 11.21 -5.01 26.85
C GLN A 26 10.22 -6.19 26.98
N TYR A 27 9.80 -6.52 28.18
CA TYR A 27 8.94 -7.69 28.44
C TYR A 27 7.62 -7.64 27.65
N GLY A 28 7.05 -6.46 27.41
CA GLY A 28 5.87 -6.30 26.54
C GLY A 28 6.12 -6.75 25.11
N ILE A 29 7.30 -6.43 24.55
CA ILE A 29 7.70 -6.88 23.21
C ILE A 29 7.95 -8.39 23.18
N VAL A 30 8.63 -8.94 24.19
CA VAL A 30 8.87 -10.38 24.33
C VAL A 30 7.54 -11.13 24.41
N ALA A 31 6.63 -10.69 25.26
CA ALA A 31 5.30 -11.30 25.39
C ALA A 31 4.48 -11.21 24.11
N SER A 32 4.52 -10.08 23.39
CA SER A 32 3.83 -9.93 22.11
C SER A 32 4.39 -10.85 21.03
N THR A 33 5.71 -11.04 21.01
CA THR A 33 6.37 -11.97 20.08
C THR A 33 5.97 -13.41 20.35
N GLU A 34 5.94 -13.84 21.61
CA GLU A 34 5.50 -15.19 21.99
C GLU A 34 4.03 -15.41 21.67
N THR A 35 3.19 -14.42 21.97
CA THR A 35 1.76 -14.47 21.62
C THR A 35 1.57 -14.59 20.09
N ALA A 36 2.26 -13.79 19.31
CA ALA A 36 2.20 -13.86 17.85
C ALA A 36 2.66 -15.23 17.34
N ALA A 37 3.76 -15.78 17.90
CA ALA A 37 4.25 -17.11 17.55
C ALA A 37 3.20 -18.20 17.87
N ALA A 38 2.55 -18.10 19.03
CA ALA A 38 1.47 -19.02 19.42
C ALA A 38 0.25 -18.92 18.49
N MET A 39 -0.18 -17.71 18.11
CA MET A 39 -1.28 -17.50 17.18
C MET A 39 -0.99 -18.09 15.79
N MET A 40 0.26 -18.06 15.36
CA MET A 40 0.66 -18.55 14.03
C MET A 40 0.92 -20.05 13.97
N ARG A 41 0.82 -20.79 15.09
CA ARG A 41 1.02 -22.25 15.12
C ARG A 41 -0.13 -23.02 14.49
N GLY A 42 0.21 -24.07 13.74
CA GLY A 42 -0.73 -25.09 13.25
C GLY A 42 -1.83 -24.54 12.32
N ASN A 43 -3.00 -25.13 12.39
CA ASN A 43 -4.10 -24.83 11.49
C ASN A 43 -4.70 -23.43 11.74
N THR A 44 -4.66 -22.94 12.96
CA THR A 44 -5.17 -21.58 13.30
C THR A 44 -4.35 -20.51 12.58
N GLY A 45 -3.03 -20.59 12.64
CA GLY A 45 -2.16 -19.66 11.94
C GLY A 45 -2.33 -19.73 10.41
N ARG A 46 -2.42 -20.93 9.86
CA ARG A 46 -2.70 -21.13 8.41
C ARG A 46 -4.02 -20.46 8.01
N LYS A 47 -5.08 -20.66 8.81
CA LYS A 47 -6.37 -20.04 8.53
C LYS A 47 -6.32 -18.51 8.60
N LEU A 48 -5.66 -17.93 9.61
CA LEU A 48 -5.48 -16.49 9.73
C LEU A 48 -4.78 -15.89 8.50
N MET A 49 -3.71 -16.54 8.03
CA MET A 49 -3.00 -16.11 6.83
C MET A 49 -3.86 -16.26 5.57
N GLN A 50 -4.53 -17.40 5.39
CA GLN A 50 -5.39 -17.64 4.23
C GLN A 50 -6.54 -16.62 4.18
N ASP A 51 -7.19 -16.34 5.31
CA ASP A 51 -8.26 -15.33 5.42
C ASP A 51 -7.76 -13.92 5.04
N SER A 52 -6.49 -13.59 5.35
CA SER A 52 -5.88 -12.32 4.95
C SER A 52 -5.60 -12.27 3.45
N ILE A 53 -5.04 -13.33 2.90
CA ILE A 53 -4.79 -13.47 1.45
C ILE A 53 -6.11 -13.38 0.67
N ASP A 54 -7.13 -14.11 1.08
CA ASP A 54 -8.45 -14.11 0.42
C ASP A 54 -9.10 -12.73 0.44
N ARG A 55 -8.96 -11.99 1.55
CA ARG A 55 -9.45 -10.59 1.63
C ARG A 55 -8.70 -9.66 0.70
N ALA A 56 -7.38 -9.78 0.67
CA ALA A 56 -6.54 -8.98 -0.20
C ALA A 56 -6.86 -9.24 -1.69
N ILE A 57 -6.99 -10.50 -2.08
CA ILE A 57 -7.35 -10.89 -3.45
C ILE A 57 -8.75 -10.37 -3.81
N ARG A 58 -9.74 -10.50 -2.91
CA ARG A 58 -11.08 -9.95 -3.15
C ARG A 58 -11.08 -8.44 -3.33
N PHE A 59 -10.32 -7.71 -2.51
CA PHE A 59 -10.19 -6.27 -2.66
C PHE A 59 -9.53 -5.88 -4.00
N ARG A 60 -8.45 -6.55 -4.39
CA ARG A 60 -7.79 -6.35 -5.68
C ARG A 60 -8.74 -6.57 -6.87
N LYS A 61 -9.50 -7.67 -6.83
CA LYS A 61 -10.50 -7.99 -7.84
C LYS A 61 -11.59 -6.91 -7.92
N GLU A 62 -12.03 -6.39 -6.77
CA GLU A 62 -13.04 -5.34 -6.72
C GLU A 62 -12.53 -4.03 -7.34
N ILE A 63 -11.29 -3.62 -7.08
CA ILE A 63 -10.69 -2.45 -7.75
C ILE A 63 -10.61 -2.68 -9.27
N LYS A 64 -10.19 -3.87 -9.72
CA LYS A 64 -10.15 -4.20 -11.15
C LYS A 64 -11.53 -4.21 -11.79
N ARG A 65 -12.55 -4.75 -11.10
CA ARG A 65 -13.93 -4.72 -11.54
C ARG A 65 -14.44 -3.29 -11.71
N LEU A 66 -14.23 -2.42 -10.72
CA LEU A 66 -14.58 -1.00 -10.81
C LEU A 66 -13.86 -0.31 -11.96
N LYS A 67 -12.58 -0.64 -12.21
CA LYS A 67 -11.81 -0.11 -13.34
C LYS A 67 -12.42 -0.49 -14.69
N GLY A 68 -12.96 -1.69 -14.81
CA GLY A 68 -13.58 -2.20 -16.07
C GLY A 68 -15.03 -1.76 -16.28
N GLU A 69 -15.81 -1.62 -15.20
CA GLU A 69 -17.26 -1.43 -15.27
C GLU A 69 -17.72 0.00 -15.00
N SER A 70 -16.95 0.77 -14.23
CA SER A 70 -17.35 2.13 -13.82
C SER A 70 -16.67 3.19 -14.68
N GLU A 71 -17.46 3.93 -15.43
CA GLU A 71 -16.96 5.02 -16.25
C GLU A 71 -16.17 6.05 -15.43
N GLY A 72 -14.99 6.38 -15.90
CA GLY A 72 -14.12 7.35 -15.28
C GLY A 72 -13.44 6.91 -13.97
N TRP A 73 -13.60 5.66 -13.52
CA TRP A 73 -12.83 5.14 -12.41
C TRP A 73 -11.33 5.15 -12.72
N PHE A 74 -10.52 5.73 -11.84
CA PHE A 74 -9.12 5.98 -12.14
C PHE A 74 -8.12 5.24 -11.25
N PHE A 75 -8.55 4.65 -10.14
CA PHE A 75 -7.66 3.81 -9.34
C PHE A 75 -7.41 2.47 -10.02
N ASP A 76 -6.21 1.95 -9.85
CA ASP A 76 -5.84 0.63 -10.32
C ASP A 76 -4.97 -0.07 -9.26
N VAL A 77 -4.68 -1.34 -9.43
CA VAL A 77 -3.77 -2.10 -8.58
C VAL A 77 -2.60 -2.64 -9.37
N TRP A 78 -1.42 -2.54 -8.78
CA TRP A 78 -0.21 -3.14 -9.32
C TRP A 78 -0.24 -4.65 -9.04
N GLN A 79 -0.45 -5.43 -10.11
CA GLN A 79 -0.57 -6.88 -10.04
C GLN A 79 -0.53 -7.48 -11.45
N PRO A 80 -0.28 -8.81 -11.59
CA PRO A 80 -0.49 -9.53 -12.84
C PRO A 80 -1.98 -9.54 -13.22
N GLU A 81 -2.25 -9.93 -14.47
CA GLU A 81 -3.62 -10.03 -14.97
C GLU A 81 -4.46 -11.00 -14.15
N ASN A 82 -3.91 -12.18 -13.85
CA ASN A 82 -4.50 -13.16 -12.95
C ASN A 82 -3.73 -13.19 -11.62
N ILE A 83 -4.45 -13.21 -10.49
CA ILE A 83 -3.90 -13.23 -9.13
C ILE A 83 -4.47 -14.38 -8.28
N GLU A 84 -5.23 -15.29 -8.87
CA GLU A 84 -5.98 -16.29 -8.11
C GLU A 84 -5.12 -17.39 -7.52
N THR A 85 -4.05 -17.76 -8.21
CA THR A 85 -3.16 -18.85 -7.79
C THR A 85 -1.77 -18.34 -7.44
N THR A 86 -1.06 -19.10 -6.64
CA THR A 86 0.30 -18.76 -6.20
C THR A 86 1.31 -18.69 -7.36
N GLU A 87 1.09 -19.45 -8.40
CA GLU A 87 1.91 -19.42 -9.63
C GLU A 87 1.86 -18.06 -10.31
N CYS A 88 0.68 -17.40 -10.25
CA CYS A 88 0.48 -16.06 -10.83
C CYS A 88 1.21 -14.95 -10.04
N TRP A 89 1.63 -15.20 -8.81
CA TRP A 89 2.34 -14.21 -7.99
C TRP A 89 3.83 -14.13 -8.33
N LYS A 90 4.37 -15.09 -9.06
CA LYS A 90 5.75 -15.08 -9.51
C LYS A 90 5.98 -13.89 -10.46
N LEU A 91 7.07 -13.17 -10.25
CA LEU A 91 7.52 -12.14 -11.17
C LEU A 91 8.28 -12.83 -12.32
N ASP A 92 7.57 -13.09 -13.40
CA ASP A 92 8.12 -13.73 -14.59
C ASP A 92 8.88 -12.69 -15.42
N PRO A 93 10.18 -12.91 -15.76
CA PRO A 93 10.95 -11.96 -16.56
C PRO A 93 10.37 -11.66 -17.95
N ASN A 94 9.49 -12.52 -18.46
CA ASN A 94 8.80 -12.34 -19.74
C ASN A 94 7.49 -11.52 -19.64
N GLN A 95 7.10 -11.12 -18.43
CA GLN A 95 5.92 -10.29 -18.17
C GLN A 95 6.33 -8.84 -17.90
N ASP A 96 5.54 -7.90 -18.39
CA ASP A 96 5.82 -6.45 -18.31
C ASP A 96 5.07 -5.74 -17.16
N TRP A 97 4.05 -6.38 -16.55
CA TRP A 97 3.19 -5.74 -15.55
C TRP A 97 3.95 -5.20 -14.32
N HIS A 98 5.09 -5.80 -13.98
CA HIS A 98 5.89 -5.41 -12.82
C HIS A 98 6.98 -4.37 -13.15
N GLY A 99 7.31 -4.14 -14.42
CA GLY A 99 8.31 -3.16 -14.86
C GLY A 99 9.77 -3.47 -14.51
N PHE A 100 10.06 -4.59 -13.83
CA PHE A 100 11.43 -4.99 -13.51
C PHE A 100 12.11 -5.62 -14.73
N LYS A 101 13.35 -5.23 -14.97
CA LYS A 101 14.22 -5.79 -16.01
C LYS A 101 15.24 -6.73 -15.38
N ASN A 102 15.71 -7.71 -16.15
CA ASN A 102 16.79 -8.62 -15.73
C ASN A 102 16.49 -9.40 -14.43
N LEU A 103 15.28 -9.88 -14.28
CA LEU A 103 14.94 -10.78 -13.18
C LEU A 103 15.48 -12.19 -13.48
N ASP A 104 16.10 -12.80 -12.47
CA ASP A 104 16.39 -14.22 -12.49
C ASP A 104 15.12 -15.02 -12.21
N ASP A 105 15.02 -16.22 -12.80
CA ASP A 105 13.89 -17.10 -12.57
C ASP A 105 13.78 -17.59 -11.12
N ASN A 106 12.55 -17.69 -10.63
CA ASN A 106 12.12 -18.47 -9.48
C ASN A 106 12.37 -17.95 -8.06
N HIS A 107 12.73 -16.68 -7.83
CA HIS A 107 12.95 -16.22 -6.46
C HIS A 107 12.22 -14.91 -6.08
N MET A 108 11.51 -14.27 -7.00
CA MET A 108 10.73 -13.07 -6.71
C MET A 108 9.23 -13.32 -6.87
N TYR A 109 8.47 -12.91 -5.87
CA TYR A 109 7.03 -13.09 -5.81
C TYR A 109 6.34 -11.81 -5.34
N LEU A 110 5.18 -11.55 -5.93
CA LEU A 110 4.24 -10.57 -5.40
C LEU A 110 3.73 -11.06 -4.04
N ASP A 111 3.85 -10.22 -3.02
CA ASP A 111 3.17 -10.46 -1.75
C ASP A 111 1.68 -10.06 -1.89
N PRO A 112 0.74 -11.00 -1.90
CA PRO A 112 -0.66 -10.72 -2.20
C PRO A 112 -1.33 -9.81 -1.16
N ILE A 113 -0.87 -9.80 0.09
CA ILE A 113 -1.44 -8.98 1.17
C ILE A 113 -0.90 -7.54 1.17
N LYS A 114 0.16 -7.28 0.41
CA LYS A 114 0.68 -5.92 0.18
C LYS A 114 0.07 -5.35 -1.08
N ILE A 115 -0.93 -4.51 -0.93
CA ILE A 115 -1.68 -3.95 -2.05
C ILE A 115 -1.11 -2.59 -2.42
N THR A 116 -0.46 -2.51 -3.57
CA THR A 116 -0.07 -1.23 -4.17
C THR A 116 -1.20 -0.73 -5.05
N LEU A 117 -1.87 0.32 -4.59
CA LEU A 117 -2.90 1.04 -5.34
C LEU A 117 -2.24 2.13 -6.16
N LEU A 118 -2.60 2.24 -7.42
CA LEU A 118 -2.09 3.24 -8.36
C LEU A 118 -3.08 4.39 -8.49
N THR A 119 -2.56 5.61 -8.53
CA THR A 119 -3.30 6.82 -8.92
C THR A 119 -2.83 7.28 -10.31
N PRO A 120 -3.63 8.03 -11.08
CA PRO A 120 -3.19 8.59 -12.37
C PRO A 120 -1.98 9.50 -12.21
N GLY A 121 -1.08 9.49 -13.18
CA GLY A 121 0.10 10.40 -13.23
C GLY A 121 1.42 9.71 -13.46
N MET A 122 1.42 8.38 -13.56
CA MET A 122 2.61 7.62 -13.92
C MET A 122 2.23 6.48 -14.88
N SER A 123 3.00 6.33 -15.94
CA SER A 123 2.85 5.23 -16.90
C SER A 123 3.27 3.89 -16.30
N LYS A 124 2.99 2.79 -17.00
CA LYS A 124 3.46 1.45 -16.61
C LYS A 124 4.99 1.35 -16.60
N ASP A 125 5.68 2.13 -17.42
CA ASP A 125 7.13 2.17 -17.52
C ASP A 125 7.80 3.06 -16.46
N GLY A 126 7.00 3.66 -15.57
CA GLY A 126 7.47 4.52 -14.50
C GLY A 126 7.71 5.99 -14.91
N GLU A 127 7.37 6.36 -16.13
CA GLU A 127 7.48 7.73 -16.62
C GLU A 127 6.34 8.61 -16.08
N LEU A 128 6.65 9.84 -15.69
CA LEU A 128 5.66 10.78 -15.19
C LEU A 128 4.81 11.34 -16.33
N GLU A 129 3.49 11.31 -16.17
CA GLU A 129 2.54 11.94 -17.08
C GLU A 129 2.46 13.45 -16.82
N GLN A 130 2.02 14.22 -17.83
CA GLN A 130 1.84 15.68 -17.71
C GLN A 130 0.81 16.10 -16.66
N SER A 131 -0.04 15.17 -16.22
CA SER A 131 -1.06 15.44 -15.22
C SER A 131 -1.45 14.17 -14.50
N GLY A 132 -1.69 14.28 -13.19
CA GLY A 132 -2.05 13.13 -12.37
C GLY A 132 -2.80 13.52 -11.10
N ILE A 133 -3.05 12.53 -10.26
CA ILE A 133 -3.57 12.72 -8.91
C ILE A 133 -2.48 12.27 -7.96
N PRO A 134 -1.75 13.20 -7.31
CA PRO A 134 -0.72 12.85 -6.35
C PRO A 134 -1.27 11.94 -5.26
N ALA A 135 -0.59 10.83 -5.00
CA ALA A 135 -1.03 9.87 -4.00
C ALA A 135 -1.08 10.48 -2.58
N SER A 136 -0.30 11.53 -2.32
CA SER A 136 -0.32 12.28 -1.07
C SER A 136 -1.69 12.93 -0.78
N LEU A 137 -2.41 13.38 -1.80
CA LEU A 137 -3.77 13.93 -1.63
C LEU A 137 -4.77 12.83 -1.23
N VAL A 138 -4.66 11.67 -1.88
CA VAL A 138 -5.50 10.50 -1.54
C VAL A 138 -5.17 10.02 -0.13
N SER A 139 -3.89 9.93 0.21
CA SER A 139 -3.42 9.53 1.55
C SER A 139 -3.96 10.48 2.63
N LYS A 140 -3.85 11.79 2.43
CA LYS A 140 -4.36 12.79 3.38
C LYS A 140 -5.88 12.69 3.54
N TYR A 141 -6.60 12.50 2.42
CA TYR A 141 -8.05 12.28 2.46
C TYR A 141 -8.43 11.03 3.26
N LEU A 142 -7.75 9.92 3.02
CA LEU A 142 -8.00 8.67 3.72
C LEU A 142 -7.69 8.79 5.22
N ASP A 143 -6.60 9.49 5.58
CA ASP A 143 -6.22 9.76 6.97
C ASP A 143 -7.31 10.54 7.71
N GLU A 144 -7.90 11.59 7.09
CA GLU A 144 -9.03 12.33 7.65
C GLU A 144 -10.30 11.47 7.85
N HIS A 145 -10.36 10.32 7.16
CA HIS A 145 -11.45 9.33 7.29
C HIS A 145 -11.05 8.11 8.14
N GLY A 146 -9.95 8.21 8.90
CA GLY A 146 -9.48 7.16 9.82
C GLY A 146 -8.87 5.95 9.12
N ILE A 147 -8.34 6.12 7.90
CA ILE A 147 -7.67 5.07 7.13
C ILE A 147 -6.21 5.44 6.96
N VAL A 148 -5.34 4.72 7.67
CA VAL A 148 -3.88 4.91 7.61
C VAL A 148 -3.29 4.15 6.44
N VAL A 149 -2.52 4.86 5.60
CA VAL A 149 -1.76 4.29 4.49
C VAL A 149 -0.39 3.86 4.99
N GLU A 150 0.07 2.67 4.64
CA GLU A 150 1.38 2.14 5.05
C GLU A 150 2.54 2.94 4.44
N LYS A 151 2.48 3.17 3.13
CA LYS A 151 3.45 4.01 2.40
C LYS A 151 2.75 4.80 1.31
N THR A 152 3.22 6.03 1.11
CA THR A 152 2.76 6.92 0.04
C THR A 152 3.96 7.26 -0.86
N GLY A 153 3.86 6.88 -2.13
CA GLY A 153 4.78 7.30 -3.19
C GLY A 153 4.19 8.47 -3.98
N PRO A 154 4.81 8.89 -5.09
CA PRO A 154 4.29 9.99 -5.90
C PRO A 154 2.89 9.72 -6.45
N TYR A 155 2.66 8.52 -7.02
CA TYR A 155 1.41 8.08 -7.64
C TYR A 155 0.99 6.67 -7.23
N ASN A 156 1.39 6.24 -6.04
CA ASN A 156 0.99 4.95 -5.48
C ASN A 156 0.84 5.00 -3.97
N LEU A 157 -0.02 4.12 -3.46
CA LEU A 157 -0.32 3.94 -2.05
C LEU A 157 -0.16 2.46 -1.70
N LEU A 158 0.56 2.16 -0.65
CA LEU A 158 0.69 0.79 -0.15
C LEU A 158 -0.26 0.55 1.03
N PHE A 159 -1.06 -0.50 0.92
CA PHE A 159 -1.90 -0.99 2.02
C PHE A 159 -1.48 -2.39 2.43
N LEU A 160 -1.42 -2.64 3.72
CA LEU A 160 -1.10 -3.94 4.28
C LEU A 160 -2.36 -4.63 4.80
N PHE A 161 -2.77 -5.71 4.15
CA PHE A 161 -3.90 -6.55 4.55
C PHE A 161 -3.45 -7.64 5.52
N SER A 162 -3.02 -7.24 6.71
CA SER A 162 -2.58 -8.16 7.76
C SER A 162 -3.77 -8.94 8.37
N ILE A 163 -3.46 -9.88 9.27
CA ILE A 163 -4.47 -10.65 10.01
C ILE A 163 -5.44 -9.79 10.83
N GLY A 164 -5.07 -8.54 11.14
CA GLY A 164 -5.92 -7.58 11.85
C GLY A 164 -6.90 -6.80 10.95
N ILE A 165 -6.84 -6.99 9.63
CA ILE A 165 -7.77 -6.37 8.70
C ILE A 165 -8.97 -7.29 8.48
N ASP A 166 -10.13 -6.88 8.96
CA ASP A 166 -11.40 -7.57 8.74
C ASP A 166 -12.15 -7.07 7.49
N LYS A 167 -13.31 -7.66 7.22
CA LYS A 167 -14.16 -7.27 6.10
C LYS A 167 -14.64 -5.82 6.21
N SER A 168 -14.91 -5.34 7.41
CA SER A 168 -15.39 -3.97 7.65
C SER A 168 -14.34 -2.94 7.26
N LYS A 169 -13.09 -3.14 7.68
CA LYS A 169 -11.97 -2.26 7.34
C LYS A 169 -11.67 -2.24 5.84
N ALA A 170 -11.74 -3.40 5.19
CA ALA A 170 -11.58 -3.48 3.73
C ALA A 170 -12.68 -2.72 2.99
N MET A 171 -13.94 -2.84 3.45
CA MET A 171 -15.07 -2.09 2.90
C MET A 171 -14.97 -0.59 3.19
N GLN A 172 -14.45 -0.18 4.37
CA GLN A 172 -14.20 1.21 4.70
C GLN A 172 -13.19 1.85 3.73
N LEU A 173 -12.10 1.13 3.42
CA LEU A 173 -11.13 1.59 2.43
C LEU A 173 -11.77 1.75 1.04
N LEU A 174 -12.53 0.74 0.58
CA LEU A 174 -13.20 0.81 -0.72
C LEU A 174 -14.17 1.99 -0.79
N ARG A 175 -14.95 2.20 0.26
CA ARG A 175 -15.86 3.34 0.39
C ARG A 175 -15.10 4.67 0.36
N GLY A 176 -14.01 4.80 1.10
CA GLY A 176 -13.16 6.00 1.10
C GLY A 176 -12.65 6.34 -0.31
N LEU A 177 -12.17 5.35 -1.06
CA LEU A 177 -11.74 5.53 -2.45
C LEU A 177 -12.90 5.94 -3.37
N THR A 178 -14.08 5.35 -3.19
CA THR A 178 -15.28 5.68 -3.97
C THR A 178 -15.75 7.11 -3.70
N GLU A 179 -15.77 7.53 -2.44
CA GLU A 179 -16.16 8.89 -2.05
C GLU A 179 -15.13 9.93 -2.49
N PHE A 180 -13.83 9.61 -2.42
CA PHE A 180 -12.78 10.44 -3.01
C PHE A 180 -13.01 10.65 -4.51
N LYS A 181 -13.24 9.56 -5.25
CA LYS A 181 -13.53 9.61 -6.70
C LYS A 181 -14.76 10.47 -6.98
N ARG A 182 -15.84 10.29 -6.23
CA ARG A 182 -17.06 11.09 -6.36
C ARG A 182 -16.81 12.59 -6.14
N GLY A 183 -16.05 12.93 -5.09
CA GLY A 183 -15.68 14.32 -4.82
C GLY A 183 -14.83 14.94 -5.93
N TYR A 184 -13.92 14.14 -6.50
CA TYR A 184 -13.13 14.54 -7.66
C TYR A 184 -14.01 14.80 -8.89
N ASP A 185 -14.97 13.93 -9.19
CA ASP A 185 -15.88 14.09 -10.34
C ASP A 185 -16.77 15.32 -10.22
N LEU A 186 -17.31 15.53 -9.02
CA LEU A 186 -18.10 16.72 -8.68
C LEU A 186 -17.26 18.00 -8.59
N ASN A 187 -15.93 17.87 -8.74
CA ASN A 187 -14.99 18.98 -8.66
C ASN A 187 -15.14 19.81 -7.37
N LEU A 188 -15.29 19.09 -6.24
CA LEU A 188 -15.44 19.73 -4.93
C LEU A 188 -14.17 20.52 -4.55
N THR A 189 -14.32 21.46 -3.63
CA THR A 189 -13.20 22.30 -3.17
C THR A 189 -12.31 21.54 -2.21
N ILE A 190 -11.04 21.94 -2.10
CA ILE A 190 -10.11 21.43 -1.07
C ILE A 190 -10.69 21.61 0.33
N ARG A 191 -11.35 22.74 0.60
CA ARG A 191 -12.03 22.97 1.88
C ARG A 191 -13.03 21.86 2.23
N THR A 192 -13.73 21.32 1.23
CA THR A 192 -14.73 20.26 1.43
C THR A 192 -14.09 18.89 1.55
N MET A 193 -13.10 18.62 0.70
CA MET A 193 -12.48 17.31 0.59
C MET A 193 -11.38 17.07 1.63
N LEU A 194 -10.64 18.10 1.99
CA LEU A 194 -9.48 18.09 2.87
C LEU A 194 -9.52 19.25 3.86
N PRO A 195 -10.50 19.28 4.77
CA PRO A 195 -10.70 20.41 5.68
C PRO A 195 -9.51 20.65 6.62
N SER A 196 -8.72 19.65 6.97
CA SER A 196 -7.51 19.85 7.77
C SER A 196 -6.43 20.59 6.97
N LEU A 197 -6.19 20.18 5.73
CA LEU A 197 -5.25 20.85 4.85
C LEU A 197 -5.66 22.30 4.58
N TYR A 198 -6.96 22.56 4.40
CA TYR A 198 -7.49 23.93 4.26
C TYR A 198 -7.22 24.78 5.52
N ARG A 199 -7.29 24.21 6.72
CA ARG A 199 -6.99 24.94 7.97
C ARG A 199 -5.49 25.23 8.13
N GLU A 200 -4.63 24.32 7.67
CA GLU A 200 -3.18 24.49 7.72
C GLU A 200 -2.69 25.60 6.77
N ASP A 201 -3.26 25.69 5.56
CA ASP A 201 -2.92 26.71 4.58
C ASP A 201 -4.18 27.26 3.84
N PRO A 202 -4.91 28.19 4.47
CA PRO A 202 -6.13 28.75 3.88
C PRO A 202 -5.87 29.64 2.65
N VAL A 203 -4.67 30.18 2.51
CA VAL A 203 -4.35 31.13 1.43
C VAL A 203 -4.13 30.39 0.12
N SER A 204 -3.27 29.39 0.12
CA SER A 204 -2.96 28.61 -1.09
C SER A 204 -4.10 27.69 -1.52
N THR A 205 -4.96 27.27 -0.57
CA THR A 205 -6.04 26.32 -0.83
C THR A 205 -7.41 26.95 -1.08
N LYS A 206 -7.59 28.26 -0.80
CA LYS A 206 -8.89 28.97 -0.83
C LYS A 206 -9.59 28.96 -2.21
N ALA A 207 -8.84 29.04 -3.30
CA ALA A 207 -9.36 29.07 -4.66
C ALA A 207 -9.24 27.72 -5.39
N CYS A 208 -8.67 26.70 -4.75
CA CYS A 208 -8.36 25.45 -5.41
C CYS A 208 -9.55 24.50 -5.41
N VAL A 209 -10.13 24.29 -6.57
CA VAL A 209 -10.94 23.11 -6.86
C VAL A 209 -10.03 21.92 -7.08
N PHE A 210 -10.49 20.76 -6.68
CA PHE A 210 -9.68 19.55 -6.62
C PHE A 210 -8.97 19.22 -7.95
N LYS A 211 -9.62 19.51 -9.10
CA LYS A 211 -9.04 19.31 -10.44
C LYS A 211 -7.92 20.31 -10.80
N SER A 212 -7.85 21.47 -10.19
CA SER A 212 -6.78 22.43 -10.47
C SER A 212 -5.46 22.06 -9.80
N TRP A 213 -5.48 21.30 -8.71
CA TRP A 213 -4.28 20.78 -8.04
C TRP A 213 -3.53 19.75 -8.89
N ARG A 214 -4.21 19.15 -9.85
CA ARG A 214 -3.63 18.29 -10.87
C ARG A 214 -2.45 18.93 -11.61
N LYS A 215 -2.44 20.28 -11.75
CA LYS A 215 -1.38 21.04 -12.44
C LYS A 215 -0.26 21.56 -11.52
N ALA A 216 -0.50 21.65 -10.22
CA ALA A 216 0.43 22.32 -9.30
C ALA A 216 1.63 21.46 -8.86
N PHE A 217 1.62 20.15 -9.10
CA PHE A 217 2.68 19.23 -8.69
C PHE A 217 3.49 18.65 -9.85
N THR A 218 3.34 19.18 -11.06
CA THR A 218 4.08 18.79 -12.26
C THR A 218 5.17 19.77 -12.68
N THR A 219 5.54 20.70 -11.80
CA THR A 219 6.70 21.60 -12.01
C THR A 219 7.80 21.33 -11.01
#